data_ca0ba2cf6a96319d44dd781b8f55af9e
#
_entry.id   ca0ba2cf6a96319d44dd781b8f55af9e
#
_cell.length_a   1.000
_cell.length_b   1.000
_cell.length_c   1.000
_cell.angle_alpha   90.00
_cell.angle_beta   90.00
_cell.angle_gamma   90.00
#
_symmetry.space_group_name_H-M   'P 1'
#
loop_
_entity.id
_entity.type
_entity.pdbx_description
1 polymer ?
#
loop_
_entity_poly.entity_id
_entity_poly.type
_entity_poly.pdbx_seq_one_letter_code
_entity_poly.pdbx_strand_id
1 'polypeptide(L)'
;MRRISISRAAAQALGPFPLIRTAAKRVDQAAAQLRHSVARWAPGVIQPKPRQLTIAVTADCNLRCKGCRYGRDFMAGERLSLETIRSVLEDAREAGIDRVRFYGGEPLLHPDLPAMVRHTIGLGMRPYVTTNGTHLGPKIPALFDAGLRLATIGFYGIGARYDDYTRRRGHFERLERSLSQVRERYGSTFELQLNFVLIRETCNLADLELAWSFARKYDMFFHIDLANYAAPFFVQDREADLQLQPDDRPRVEAVTRALLDLKRSEPERFLHSPEFIRSVPDWLLKGPAMRVPCDAYELLWLGADGTLQLCDVALPLGNVNTHRLRDLLFTEAHAQAARDGFQLNCPNCTCKAQTRIQKDVPSMRRYGRMLAGEATQA
;
A
#
# COMPACT_ATOMS: atom_id res chain seq x y z
N MET A 1 5.10 27.95 16.64
CA MET A 1 5.66 26.97 17.61
C MET A 1 6.35 25.87 16.84
N ARG A 2 7.68 25.81 16.82
CA ARG A 2 8.45 24.73 16.19
C ARG A 2 8.18 23.44 16.98
N ARG A 3 7.43 22.53 16.38
CA ARG A 3 7.12 21.22 16.98
C ARG A 3 8.37 20.34 16.93
N ILE A 4 8.73 19.84 18.09
CA ILE A 4 9.76 18.81 18.29
C ILE A 4 9.28 17.54 17.58
N SER A 5 9.60 17.37 16.31
CA SER A 5 9.71 16.06 15.70
C SER A 5 11.07 15.53 16.11
N ILE A 6 11.14 14.40 16.77
CA ILE A 6 12.42 13.70 16.97
C ILE A 6 13.05 13.61 15.59
N SER A 7 14.15 14.35 15.36
CA SER A 7 14.76 14.46 14.05
C SER A 7 15.18 13.07 13.58
N ARG A 8 15.06 12.79 12.30
CA ARG A 8 15.49 11.53 11.69
C ARG A 8 16.95 11.20 11.93
N ALA A 9 17.80 12.20 12.11
CA ALA A 9 19.16 12.01 12.58
C ALA A 9 19.20 11.27 13.95
N ALA A 10 18.29 11.59 14.86
CA ALA A 10 18.14 10.86 16.12
C ALA A 10 17.61 9.44 15.92
N ALA A 11 16.66 9.23 15.00
CA ALA A 11 16.13 7.90 14.70
C ALA A 11 17.16 7.00 13.97
N GLN A 12 18.04 7.56 13.15
CA GLN A 12 19.18 6.86 12.53
C GLN A 12 20.31 6.60 13.53
N ALA A 13 20.60 7.55 14.43
CA ALA A 13 21.57 7.38 15.51
C ALA A 13 21.13 6.32 16.55
N LEU A 14 19.80 6.05 16.67
CA LEU A 14 19.23 5.02 17.54
C LEU A 14 19.18 3.63 16.88
N GLY A 15 19.73 3.48 15.67
CA GLY A 15 19.75 2.24 14.87
C GLY A 15 20.22 0.97 15.60
N PRO A 16 21.18 0.99 16.54
CA PRO A 16 21.65 -0.21 17.23
C PRO A 16 20.76 -0.67 18.42
N PHE A 17 19.72 0.09 18.81
CA PHE A 17 18.94 -0.23 20.01
C PHE A 17 17.48 -0.62 19.69
N PRO A 18 17.16 -1.93 19.51
CA PRO A 18 15.82 -2.38 19.14
C PRO A 18 14.73 -1.97 20.16
N LEU A 19 15.05 -1.92 21.45
CA LEU A 19 14.14 -1.49 22.52
C LEU A 19 13.73 -0.02 22.37
N ILE A 20 14.67 0.87 22.03
CA ILE A 20 14.41 2.30 21.83
C ILE A 20 13.54 2.52 20.59
N ARG A 21 13.78 1.77 19.51
CA ARG A 21 12.91 1.82 18.30
C ARG A 21 11.49 1.36 18.60
N THR A 22 11.34 0.33 19.41
CA THR A 22 10.02 -0.18 19.83
C THR A 22 9.30 0.83 20.72
N ALA A 23 9.99 1.45 21.69
CA ALA A 23 9.43 2.49 22.55
C ALA A 23 9.02 3.73 21.72
N ALA A 24 9.86 4.19 20.80
CA ALA A 24 9.54 5.31 19.90
C ALA A 24 8.30 5.04 19.05
N LYS A 25 8.16 3.83 18.50
CA LYS A 25 6.96 3.42 17.75
C LYS A 25 5.70 3.43 18.61
N ARG A 26 5.79 2.98 19.88
CA ARG A 26 4.66 3.00 20.82
C ARG A 26 4.24 4.42 21.17
N VAL A 27 5.19 5.33 21.37
CA VAL A 27 4.91 6.76 21.63
C VAL A 27 4.25 7.40 20.41
N ASP A 28 4.77 7.18 19.21
CA ASP A 28 4.14 7.68 17.97
C ASP A 28 2.72 7.14 17.78
N GLN A 29 2.50 5.88 18.08
CA GLN A 29 1.17 5.27 18.01
C GLN A 29 0.22 5.88 19.04
N ALA A 30 0.64 6.02 20.31
CA ALA A 30 -0.17 6.64 21.37
C ALA A 30 -0.52 8.10 21.03
N ALA A 31 0.44 8.87 20.50
CA ALA A 31 0.21 10.24 20.07
C ALA A 31 -0.78 10.32 18.88
N ALA A 32 -0.72 9.34 17.95
CA ALA A 32 -1.67 9.26 16.85
C ALA A 32 -3.07 8.90 17.35
N GLN A 33 -3.19 7.95 18.29
CA GLN A 33 -4.46 7.56 18.91
C GLN A 33 -5.10 8.72 19.67
N LEU A 34 -4.31 9.47 20.45
CA LEU A 34 -4.80 10.67 21.13
C LEU A 34 -5.31 11.72 20.13
N ARG A 35 -4.54 11.99 19.08
CA ARG A 35 -4.95 12.92 18.01
C ARG A 35 -6.26 12.49 17.35
N HIS A 36 -6.40 11.22 16.99
CA HIS A 36 -7.63 10.67 16.40
C HIS A 36 -8.82 10.75 17.36
N SER A 37 -8.59 10.52 18.65
CA SER A 37 -9.64 10.64 19.68
C SER A 37 -10.12 12.09 19.83
N VAL A 38 -9.22 13.06 19.88
CA VAL A 38 -9.54 14.50 19.93
C VAL A 38 -10.22 14.95 18.64
N ALA A 39 -9.75 14.48 17.48
CA ALA A 39 -10.26 14.87 16.16
C ALA A 39 -11.73 14.47 15.94
N ARG A 40 -12.27 13.53 16.68
CA ARG A 40 -13.71 13.18 16.65
C ARG A 40 -14.60 14.33 17.07
N TRP A 41 -14.10 15.21 17.97
CA TRP A 41 -14.80 16.36 18.51
C TRP A 41 -14.29 17.68 17.92
N ALA A 42 -13.02 17.74 17.58
CA ALA A 42 -12.33 18.90 17.04
C ALA A 42 -11.54 18.51 15.77
N PRO A 43 -12.19 18.35 14.61
CA PRO A 43 -11.52 17.89 13.37
C PRO A 43 -10.36 18.80 12.92
N GLY A 44 -10.35 20.06 13.32
CA GLY A 44 -9.29 21.02 13.02
C GLY A 44 -7.88 20.62 13.53
N VAL A 45 -7.78 19.64 14.44
CA VAL A 45 -6.47 19.11 14.88
C VAL A 45 -5.82 18.20 13.82
N ILE A 46 -6.60 17.75 12.83
CA ILE A 46 -6.09 17.01 11.67
C ILE A 46 -5.53 18.03 10.69
N GLN A 47 -4.23 17.92 10.47
CA GLN A 47 -3.47 18.76 9.56
C GLN A 47 -2.71 17.86 8.57
N PRO A 48 -2.45 18.32 7.35
CA PRO A 48 -1.60 17.63 6.39
C PRO A 48 -0.25 17.24 7.01
N LYS A 49 0.12 15.98 6.88
CA LYS A 49 1.41 15.46 7.35
C LYS A 49 1.90 14.38 6.39
N PRO A 50 2.08 14.70 5.12
CA PRO A 50 2.45 13.70 4.12
C PRO A 50 3.77 13.03 4.49
N ARG A 51 3.79 11.71 4.48
CA ARG A 51 4.96 10.88 4.73
C ARG A 51 5.31 10.01 3.55
N GLN A 52 4.32 9.73 2.72
CA GLN A 52 4.48 8.90 1.54
C GLN A 52 3.85 9.56 0.33
N LEU A 53 4.60 9.54 -0.78
CA LEU A 53 4.12 9.91 -2.10
C LEU A 53 4.04 8.65 -2.96
N THR A 54 2.88 8.36 -3.51
CA THR A 54 2.67 7.31 -4.52
C THR A 54 2.59 7.99 -5.88
N ILE A 55 3.43 7.57 -6.83
CA ILE A 55 3.50 8.15 -8.18
C ILE A 55 3.11 7.08 -9.20
N ALA A 56 2.00 7.28 -9.91
CA ALA A 56 1.68 6.52 -11.11
C ALA A 56 2.53 7.03 -12.26
N VAL A 57 3.73 6.44 -12.45
CA VAL A 57 4.70 6.95 -13.44
C VAL A 57 4.22 6.80 -14.89
N THR A 58 3.36 5.83 -15.14
CA THR A 58 2.70 5.57 -16.44
C THR A 58 1.37 4.86 -16.23
N ALA A 59 0.42 5.11 -17.11
CA ALA A 59 -0.83 4.35 -17.18
C ALA A 59 -0.72 3.08 -18.03
N ASP A 60 0.36 2.93 -18.81
CA ASP A 60 0.59 1.73 -19.62
C ASP A 60 0.79 0.49 -18.75
N CYS A 61 0.23 -0.63 -19.20
CA CYS A 61 0.41 -1.93 -18.54
C CYS A 61 0.47 -3.05 -19.58
N ASN A 62 1.32 -4.04 -19.34
CA ASN A 62 1.40 -5.25 -20.16
C ASN A 62 0.36 -6.30 -19.77
N LEU A 63 -0.40 -6.10 -18.69
CA LEU A 63 -1.50 -6.96 -18.25
C LEU A 63 -2.88 -6.32 -18.51
N ARG A 64 -3.92 -7.12 -18.36
CA ARG A 64 -5.33 -6.70 -18.53
C ARG A 64 -6.19 -7.30 -17.41
N CYS A 65 -5.70 -7.20 -16.17
CA CYS A 65 -6.31 -7.84 -14.99
C CYS A 65 -7.81 -7.56 -14.88
N LYS A 66 -8.55 -8.53 -14.34
CA LYS A 66 -9.98 -8.37 -14.04
C LYS A 66 -10.19 -7.12 -13.18
N GLY A 67 -11.19 -6.32 -13.50
CA GLY A 67 -11.53 -5.08 -12.80
C GLY A 67 -10.55 -3.91 -12.99
N CYS A 68 -9.29 -4.13 -13.37
CA CYS A 68 -8.31 -3.06 -13.50
C CYS A 68 -8.46 -2.27 -14.81
N ARG A 69 -8.48 -0.94 -14.72
CA ARG A 69 -8.61 -0.03 -15.86
C ARG A 69 -7.26 0.47 -16.41
N TYR A 70 -6.18 0.34 -15.64
CA TYR A 70 -4.85 0.65 -16.14
C TYR A 70 -4.49 -0.21 -17.37
N GLY A 71 -3.82 0.43 -18.34
CA GLY A 71 -3.53 -0.18 -19.62
C GLY A 71 -4.76 -0.36 -20.52
N ARG A 72 -5.94 0.16 -20.13
CA ARG A 72 -7.18 0.18 -20.89
C ARG A 72 -7.61 1.63 -21.13
N ASP A 73 -8.46 2.17 -20.26
CA ASP A 73 -9.14 3.45 -20.41
C ASP A 73 -8.88 4.43 -19.25
N PHE A 74 -8.17 4.04 -18.21
CA PHE A 74 -7.81 4.92 -17.11
C PHE A 74 -6.48 5.62 -17.42
N MET A 75 -6.52 6.94 -17.62
CA MET A 75 -5.38 7.77 -18.01
C MET A 75 -4.62 7.20 -19.24
N ALA A 76 -5.36 6.72 -20.24
CA ALA A 76 -4.80 6.01 -21.40
C ALA A 76 -3.74 6.86 -22.13
N GLY A 77 -2.52 6.30 -22.29
CA GLY A 77 -1.39 6.98 -22.93
C GLY A 77 -0.65 7.96 -22.03
N GLU A 78 -1.14 8.26 -20.83
CA GLU A 78 -0.50 9.21 -19.93
C GLU A 78 0.77 8.62 -19.29
N ARG A 79 1.79 9.50 -19.20
CA ARG A 79 3.09 9.18 -18.61
C ARG A 79 3.76 10.45 -18.13
N LEU A 80 4.28 10.42 -16.91
CA LEU A 80 5.04 11.54 -16.36
C LEU A 80 6.47 11.57 -16.92
N SER A 81 6.95 12.75 -17.30
CA SER A 81 8.34 12.93 -17.71
C SER A 81 9.31 12.77 -16.53
N LEU A 82 10.57 12.42 -16.82
CA LEU A 82 11.61 12.40 -15.80
C LEU A 82 11.81 13.77 -15.16
N GLU A 83 11.69 14.84 -15.93
CA GLU A 83 11.81 16.22 -15.45
C GLU A 83 10.70 16.58 -14.45
N THR A 84 9.44 16.29 -14.80
CA THR A 84 8.29 16.47 -13.90
C THR A 84 8.50 15.71 -12.59
N ILE A 85 8.92 14.44 -12.68
CA ILE A 85 9.12 13.60 -11.48
C ILE A 85 10.27 14.13 -10.63
N ARG A 86 11.37 14.62 -11.20
CA ARG A 86 12.47 15.23 -10.45
C ARG A 86 12.00 16.43 -9.67
N SER A 87 11.30 17.37 -10.33
CA SER A 87 10.72 18.55 -9.68
C SER A 87 9.78 18.17 -8.53
N VAL A 88 8.91 17.19 -8.75
CA VAL A 88 7.98 16.67 -7.72
C VAL A 88 8.74 16.05 -6.54
N LEU A 89 9.80 15.29 -6.78
CA LEU A 89 10.58 14.63 -5.73
C LEU A 89 11.36 15.65 -4.87
N GLU A 90 11.89 16.71 -5.47
CA GLU A 90 12.56 17.81 -4.76
C GLU A 90 11.58 18.51 -3.81
N ASP A 91 10.42 18.92 -4.31
CA ASP A 91 9.37 19.55 -3.50
C ASP A 91 8.84 18.58 -2.41
N ALA A 92 8.69 17.30 -2.73
CA ALA A 92 8.28 16.27 -1.77
C ALA A 92 9.30 16.11 -0.63
N ARG A 93 10.58 16.17 -0.95
CA ARG A 93 11.65 16.11 0.06
C ARG A 93 11.60 17.33 1.00
N GLU A 94 11.42 18.53 0.47
CA GLU A 94 11.26 19.76 1.24
C GLU A 94 10.01 19.69 2.14
N ALA A 95 8.91 19.11 1.65
CA ALA A 95 7.69 18.87 2.42
C ALA A 95 7.84 17.81 3.54
N GLY A 96 9.01 17.14 3.64
CA GLY A 96 9.29 16.15 4.67
C GLY A 96 8.83 14.73 4.34
N ILE A 97 8.46 14.46 3.10
CA ILE A 97 8.16 13.10 2.61
C ILE A 97 9.46 12.29 2.57
N ASP A 98 9.40 11.05 3.04
CA ASP A 98 10.58 10.17 3.10
C ASP A 98 10.40 8.83 2.39
N ARG A 99 9.19 8.53 1.94
CA ARG A 99 8.89 7.29 1.24
C ARG A 99 8.23 7.59 -0.10
N VAL A 100 8.75 6.98 -1.15
CA VAL A 100 8.23 7.13 -2.52
C VAL A 100 7.86 5.75 -3.06
N ARG A 101 6.61 5.59 -3.49
CA ARG A 101 6.12 4.40 -4.17
C ARG A 101 6.01 4.70 -5.65
N PHE A 102 6.80 4.03 -6.47
CA PHE A 102 6.59 4.02 -7.91
C PHE A 102 5.57 2.94 -8.27
N TYR A 103 4.52 3.36 -8.97
CA TYR A 103 3.31 2.61 -9.22
C TYR A 103 2.71 3.04 -10.58
N GLY A 104 1.49 2.63 -10.88
CA GLY A 104 0.71 3.01 -12.05
C GLY A 104 0.10 1.80 -12.74
N GLY A 105 0.15 1.75 -14.06
CA GLY A 105 -0.14 0.55 -14.84
C GLY A 105 0.91 -0.52 -14.52
N GLU A 106 2.05 -0.46 -15.22
CA GLU A 106 3.24 -1.24 -14.86
C GLU A 106 4.47 -0.32 -14.88
N PRO A 107 5.01 0.05 -13.71
CA PRO A 107 6.11 1.02 -13.64
C PRO A 107 7.40 0.54 -14.32
N LEU A 108 7.62 -0.77 -14.42
CA LEU A 108 8.78 -1.35 -15.11
C LEU A 108 8.76 -1.11 -16.64
N LEU A 109 7.64 -0.64 -17.19
CA LEU A 109 7.58 -0.21 -18.59
C LEU A 109 8.10 1.20 -18.80
N HIS A 110 8.24 2.01 -17.73
CA HIS A 110 8.79 3.35 -17.85
C HIS A 110 10.30 3.29 -18.08
N PRO A 111 10.83 3.88 -19.19
CA PRO A 111 12.24 3.79 -19.55
C PRO A 111 13.16 4.44 -18.50
N ASP A 112 12.73 5.55 -17.91
CA ASP A 112 13.51 6.35 -16.98
C ASP A 112 13.35 5.93 -15.50
N LEU A 113 12.65 4.83 -15.20
CA LEU A 113 12.44 4.40 -13.82
C LEU A 113 13.75 4.26 -13.02
N PRO A 114 14.86 3.72 -13.56
CA PRO A 114 16.13 3.69 -12.84
C PRO A 114 16.67 5.09 -12.49
N ALA A 115 16.50 6.07 -13.38
CA ALA A 115 16.92 7.45 -13.13
C ALA A 115 16.06 8.12 -12.04
N MET A 116 14.74 7.84 -12.00
CA MET A 116 13.83 8.30 -10.95
C MET A 116 14.22 7.71 -9.59
N VAL A 117 14.51 6.41 -9.53
CA VAL A 117 14.99 5.72 -8.32
C VAL A 117 16.28 6.35 -7.83
N ARG A 118 17.28 6.54 -8.69
CA ARG A 118 18.56 7.15 -8.34
C ARG A 118 18.38 8.56 -7.79
N HIS A 119 17.54 9.38 -8.40
CA HIS A 119 17.24 10.72 -7.93
C HIS A 119 16.58 10.69 -6.55
N THR A 120 15.61 9.80 -6.33
CA THR A 120 14.94 9.61 -5.03
C THR A 120 15.94 9.26 -3.92
N ILE A 121 16.87 8.33 -4.20
CA ILE A 121 17.93 7.95 -3.26
C ILE A 121 18.87 9.13 -2.99
N GLY A 122 19.28 9.87 -4.03
CA GLY A 122 20.11 11.07 -3.91
C GLY A 122 19.51 12.14 -3.01
N LEU A 123 18.20 12.27 -2.98
CA LEU A 123 17.46 13.13 -2.06
C LEU A 123 17.31 12.56 -0.63
N GLY A 124 17.85 11.38 -0.34
CA GLY A 124 17.74 10.71 0.96
C GLY A 124 16.34 10.17 1.27
N MET A 125 15.51 9.96 0.25
CA MET A 125 14.21 9.29 0.38
C MET A 125 14.32 7.80 0.08
N ARG A 126 13.31 7.02 0.45
CA ARG A 126 13.28 5.56 0.33
C ARG A 126 12.30 5.15 -0.78
N PRO A 127 12.78 4.82 -1.99
CA PRO A 127 11.92 4.33 -3.06
C PRO A 127 11.57 2.86 -2.86
N TYR A 128 10.38 2.48 -3.32
CA TYR A 128 9.99 1.11 -3.61
C TYR A 128 9.07 1.07 -4.83
N VAL A 129 8.99 -0.10 -5.45
CA VAL A 129 8.19 -0.29 -6.66
C VAL A 129 7.07 -1.28 -6.37
N THR A 130 5.85 -0.96 -6.79
CA THR A 130 4.76 -1.94 -6.87
C THR A 130 4.58 -2.35 -8.32
N THR A 131 4.75 -3.64 -8.60
CA THR A 131 4.81 -4.19 -9.95
C THR A 131 4.06 -5.51 -10.03
N ASN A 132 3.65 -5.90 -11.23
CA ASN A 132 3.18 -7.26 -11.51
C ASN A 132 4.33 -8.29 -11.56
N GLY A 133 5.58 -7.85 -11.50
CA GLY A 133 6.78 -8.68 -11.39
C GLY A 133 7.23 -9.35 -12.68
N THR A 134 6.44 -9.38 -13.74
CA THR A 134 6.75 -10.16 -14.96
C THR A 134 7.96 -9.63 -15.75
N HIS A 135 8.34 -8.39 -15.51
CA HIS A 135 9.53 -7.74 -16.08
C HIS A 135 10.64 -7.48 -15.07
N LEU A 136 10.48 -7.92 -13.82
CA LEU A 136 11.41 -7.58 -12.75
C LEU A 136 12.81 -8.17 -13.02
N GLY A 137 12.89 -9.45 -13.39
CA GLY A 137 14.17 -10.12 -13.66
C GLY A 137 15.07 -9.35 -14.63
N PRO A 138 14.61 -9.03 -15.85
CA PRO A 138 15.40 -8.25 -16.81
C PRO A 138 15.72 -6.81 -16.38
N LYS A 139 14.85 -6.19 -15.56
CA LYS A 139 15.01 -4.77 -15.17
C LYS A 139 15.76 -4.59 -13.85
N ILE A 140 15.86 -5.64 -13.02
CA ILE A 140 16.43 -5.53 -11.68
C ILE A 140 17.89 -5.04 -11.65
N PRO A 141 18.81 -5.39 -12.58
CA PRO A 141 20.17 -4.90 -12.53
C PRO A 141 20.24 -3.36 -12.48
N ALA A 142 19.60 -2.70 -13.43
CA ALA A 142 19.61 -1.23 -13.51
C ALA A 142 18.92 -0.57 -12.30
N LEU A 143 17.87 -1.20 -11.75
CA LEU A 143 17.15 -0.71 -10.58
C LEU A 143 17.95 -0.90 -9.29
N PHE A 144 18.63 -2.03 -9.13
CA PHE A 144 19.49 -2.32 -7.99
C PHE A 144 20.69 -1.38 -7.95
N ASP A 145 21.34 -1.15 -9.11
CA ASP A 145 22.43 -0.20 -9.28
C ASP A 145 21.98 1.25 -9.01
N ALA A 146 20.71 1.56 -9.30
CA ALA A 146 20.08 2.85 -8.96
C ALA A 146 19.78 3.00 -7.46
N GLY A 147 19.88 1.94 -6.67
CA GLY A 147 19.64 1.94 -5.22
C GLY A 147 18.30 1.36 -4.77
N LEU A 148 17.48 0.80 -5.69
CA LEU A 148 16.24 0.11 -5.29
C LEU A 148 16.56 -1.14 -4.48
N ARG A 149 15.82 -1.36 -3.38
CA ARG A 149 16.02 -2.54 -2.50
C ARG A 149 14.73 -3.27 -2.16
N LEU A 150 13.57 -2.77 -2.59
CA LEU A 150 12.26 -3.35 -2.29
C LEU A 150 11.34 -3.29 -3.50
N ALA A 151 10.73 -4.42 -3.84
CA ALA A 151 9.59 -4.48 -4.74
C ALA A 151 8.42 -5.22 -4.08
N THR A 152 7.21 -4.70 -4.29
CA THR A 152 5.96 -5.34 -3.88
C THR A 152 5.26 -5.91 -5.10
N ILE A 153 4.84 -7.16 -5.02
CA ILE A 153 4.28 -7.94 -6.14
C ILE A 153 2.79 -8.21 -5.88
N GLY A 154 1.93 -7.73 -6.77
CA GLY A 154 0.51 -8.08 -6.74
C GLY A 154 0.32 -9.55 -7.07
N PHE A 155 -0.45 -10.29 -6.25
CA PHE A 155 -0.61 -11.73 -6.38
C PHE A 155 -2.08 -12.15 -6.30
N TYR A 156 -2.53 -12.90 -7.30
CA TYR A 156 -3.94 -13.22 -7.53
C TYR A 156 -4.20 -14.72 -7.69
N GLY A 157 -3.24 -15.58 -7.35
CA GLY A 157 -3.33 -17.03 -7.48
C GLY A 157 -2.10 -17.63 -8.14
N ILE A 158 -2.13 -18.92 -8.45
CA ILE A 158 -1.03 -19.71 -9.01
C ILE A 158 -1.41 -20.27 -10.39
N GLY A 159 -0.44 -20.33 -11.30
CA GLY A 159 -0.56 -20.98 -12.61
C GLY A 159 -1.69 -20.37 -13.45
N ALA A 160 -2.58 -21.24 -13.91
CA ALA A 160 -3.70 -20.86 -14.77
C ALA A 160 -4.64 -19.82 -14.13
N ARG A 161 -4.79 -19.81 -12.80
CA ARG A 161 -5.62 -18.83 -12.08
C ARG A 161 -5.01 -17.43 -12.17
N TYR A 162 -3.70 -17.31 -12.02
CA TYR A 162 -2.99 -16.04 -12.20
C TYR A 162 -3.14 -15.53 -13.64
N ASP A 163 -2.96 -16.42 -14.62
CA ASP A 163 -3.08 -16.07 -16.03
C ASP A 163 -4.52 -15.65 -16.41
N ASP A 164 -5.53 -16.32 -15.84
CA ASP A 164 -6.94 -15.98 -16.03
C ASP A 164 -7.26 -14.61 -15.41
N TYR A 165 -6.83 -14.36 -14.17
CA TYR A 165 -7.03 -13.05 -13.54
C TYR A 165 -6.33 -11.92 -14.30
N THR A 166 -5.11 -12.13 -14.75
CA THR A 166 -4.32 -11.14 -15.49
C THR A 166 -4.69 -11.04 -16.97
N ARG A 167 -5.53 -11.98 -17.45
CA ARG A 167 -5.95 -12.12 -18.87
C ARG A 167 -4.77 -12.25 -19.82
N ARG A 168 -3.73 -12.94 -19.39
CA ARG A 168 -2.48 -13.16 -20.16
C ARG A 168 -1.89 -14.53 -19.85
N ARG A 169 -1.96 -15.44 -20.82
CA ARG A 169 -1.36 -16.78 -20.73
C ARG A 169 0.15 -16.73 -20.61
N GLY A 170 0.73 -17.60 -19.80
CA GLY A 170 2.17 -17.75 -19.57
C GLY A 170 2.80 -16.63 -18.74
N HIS A 171 1.99 -15.72 -18.15
CA HIS A 171 2.52 -14.66 -17.32
C HIS A 171 2.89 -15.12 -15.91
N PHE A 172 2.23 -16.14 -15.38
CA PHE A 172 2.66 -16.77 -14.13
C PHE A 172 4.08 -17.33 -14.24
N GLU A 173 4.37 -18.07 -15.29
CA GLU A 173 5.72 -18.61 -15.55
C GLU A 173 6.77 -17.48 -15.72
N ARG A 174 6.39 -16.36 -16.34
CA ARG A 174 7.27 -15.18 -16.44
C ARG A 174 7.54 -14.57 -15.08
N LEU A 175 6.52 -14.47 -14.22
CA LEU A 175 6.69 -14.03 -12.84
C LEU A 175 7.68 -14.94 -12.10
N GLU A 176 7.48 -16.26 -12.15
CA GLU A 176 8.37 -17.22 -11.50
C GLU A 176 9.83 -17.09 -12.00
N ARG A 177 10.03 -17.03 -13.32
CA ARG A 177 11.38 -16.80 -13.88
C ARG A 177 12.00 -15.49 -13.40
N SER A 178 11.23 -14.40 -13.37
CA SER A 178 11.70 -13.11 -12.85
C SER A 178 12.11 -13.19 -11.38
N LEU A 179 11.31 -13.84 -10.54
CA LEU A 179 11.61 -14.00 -9.11
C LEU A 179 12.82 -14.88 -8.88
N SER A 180 12.95 -16.00 -9.63
CA SER A 180 14.16 -16.85 -9.60
C SER A 180 15.42 -16.06 -9.93
N GLN A 181 15.40 -15.29 -11.02
CA GLN A 181 16.54 -14.44 -11.41
C GLN A 181 16.92 -13.41 -10.33
N VAL A 182 15.92 -12.83 -9.67
CA VAL A 182 16.17 -11.88 -8.57
C VAL A 182 16.82 -12.60 -7.38
N ARG A 183 16.31 -13.78 -7.00
CA ARG A 183 16.85 -14.54 -5.87
C ARG A 183 18.24 -15.12 -6.13
N GLU A 184 18.46 -15.65 -7.33
CA GLU A 184 19.78 -16.18 -7.73
C GLU A 184 20.86 -15.08 -7.72
N ARG A 185 20.51 -13.86 -8.16
CA ARG A 185 21.49 -12.78 -8.31
C ARG A 185 21.70 -11.96 -7.05
N TYR A 186 20.65 -11.70 -6.27
CA TYR A 186 20.67 -10.72 -5.17
C TYR A 186 20.33 -11.33 -3.79
N GLY A 187 19.85 -12.57 -3.75
CA GLY A 187 19.46 -13.21 -2.50
C GLY A 187 18.47 -12.36 -1.69
N SER A 188 18.70 -12.26 -0.39
CA SER A 188 17.93 -11.44 0.55
C SER A 188 18.33 -9.95 0.55
N THR A 189 19.37 -9.54 -0.19
CA THR A 189 19.77 -8.13 -0.30
C THR A 189 18.76 -7.28 -1.10
N PHE A 190 17.92 -7.95 -1.88
CA PHE A 190 16.75 -7.33 -2.51
C PHE A 190 15.47 -7.88 -1.88
N GLU A 191 14.75 -7.03 -1.18
CA GLU A 191 13.54 -7.41 -0.49
C GLU A 191 12.37 -7.57 -1.48
N LEU A 192 11.65 -8.66 -1.34
CA LEU A 192 10.42 -8.93 -2.08
C LEU A 192 9.25 -9.04 -1.09
N GLN A 193 8.15 -8.40 -1.41
CA GLN A 193 6.90 -8.53 -0.68
C GLN A 193 5.80 -9.03 -1.61
N LEU A 194 5.14 -10.11 -1.23
CA LEU A 194 3.97 -10.62 -1.90
C LEU A 194 2.74 -9.92 -1.34
N ASN A 195 1.97 -9.26 -2.19
CA ASN A 195 0.68 -8.66 -1.86
C ASN A 195 -0.42 -9.61 -2.34
N PHE A 196 -0.87 -10.51 -1.47
CA PHE A 196 -1.98 -11.41 -1.74
C PHE A 196 -3.30 -10.66 -1.66
N VAL A 197 -3.97 -10.49 -2.80
CA VAL A 197 -5.22 -9.74 -2.87
C VAL A 197 -6.40 -10.63 -2.50
N LEU A 198 -7.11 -10.28 -1.44
CA LEU A 198 -8.32 -10.96 -0.98
C LEU A 198 -9.53 -10.44 -1.78
N ILE A 199 -9.90 -11.21 -2.79
CA ILE A 199 -11.12 -11.08 -3.58
C ILE A 199 -11.95 -12.37 -3.44
N ARG A 200 -13.16 -12.40 -3.97
CA ARG A 200 -14.05 -13.56 -3.83
C ARG A 200 -13.42 -14.85 -4.35
N GLU A 201 -12.64 -14.78 -5.44
CA GLU A 201 -11.98 -15.95 -6.03
C GLU A 201 -10.83 -16.48 -5.16
N THR A 202 -10.05 -15.60 -4.50
CA THR A 202 -8.83 -15.96 -3.76
C THR A 202 -9.06 -16.12 -2.25
N CYS A 203 -10.17 -15.63 -1.72
CA CYS A 203 -10.47 -15.69 -0.29
C CYS A 203 -10.95 -17.10 0.12
N ASN A 204 -10.06 -18.08 0.07
CA ASN A 204 -10.27 -19.46 0.53
C ASN A 204 -8.96 -20.05 1.06
N LEU A 205 -9.04 -21.15 1.81
CA LEU A 205 -7.88 -21.74 2.48
C LEU A 205 -6.84 -22.30 1.50
N ALA A 206 -7.29 -22.89 0.39
CA ALA A 206 -6.38 -23.49 -0.60
C ALA A 206 -5.52 -22.41 -1.29
N ASP A 207 -6.13 -21.31 -1.71
CA ASP A 207 -5.37 -20.21 -2.33
C ASP A 207 -4.46 -19.48 -1.33
N LEU A 208 -4.89 -19.37 -0.06
CA LEU A 208 -4.03 -18.81 1.01
C LEU A 208 -2.79 -19.68 1.23
N GLU A 209 -2.95 -21.02 1.32
CA GLU A 209 -1.84 -21.95 1.49
C GLU A 209 -0.88 -21.92 0.30
N LEU A 210 -1.40 -21.89 -0.92
CA LEU A 210 -0.59 -21.74 -2.13
C LEU A 210 0.18 -20.42 -2.16
N ALA A 211 -0.47 -19.30 -1.83
CA ALA A 211 0.18 -17.99 -1.77
C ALA A 211 1.25 -17.93 -0.69
N TRP A 212 0.99 -18.53 0.48
CA TRP A 212 1.97 -18.60 1.57
C TRP A 212 3.18 -19.46 1.18
N SER A 213 2.95 -20.62 0.60
CA SER A 213 4.01 -21.51 0.12
C SER A 213 4.85 -20.83 -0.97
N PHE A 214 4.20 -20.07 -1.87
CA PHE A 214 4.89 -19.29 -2.89
C PHE A 214 5.76 -18.19 -2.28
N ALA A 215 5.26 -17.48 -1.28
CA ALA A 215 6.04 -16.46 -0.57
C ALA A 215 7.27 -17.08 0.12
N ARG A 216 7.13 -18.26 0.71
CA ARG A 216 8.27 -19.00 1.32
C ARG A 216 9.27 -19.47 0.26
N LYS A 217 8.79 -20.01 -0.87
CA LYS A 217 9.65 -20.46 -1.98
C LYS A 217 10.62 -19.36 -2.46
N TYR A 218 10.12 -18.13 -2.54
CA TYR A 218 10.90 -16.97 -3.01
C TYR A 218 11.39 -16.06 -1.88
N ASP A 219 11.38 -16.51 -0.64
CA ASP A 219 11.78 -15.73 0.55
C ASP A 219 11.20 -14.32 0.57
N MET A 220 9.86 -14.21 0.39
CA MET A 220 9.14 -12.96 0.35
C MET A 220 8.49 -12.66 1.69
N PHE A 221 8.41 -11.37 2.06
CA PHE A 221 7.44 -10.93 3.05
C PHE A 221 6.03 -11.16 2.53
N PHE A 222 5.12 -11.50 3.44
CA PHE A 222 3.72 -11.73 3.10
C PHE A 222 2.84 -10.56 3.57
N HIS A 223 2.03 -10.07 2.67
CA HIS A 223 1.08 -8.99 2.91
C HIS A 223 -0.25 -9.35 2.27
N ILE A 224 -1.36 -9.09 2.94
CA ILE A 224 -2.69 -9.18 2.34
C ILE A 224 -3.17 -7.80 1.94
N ASP A 225 -3.68 -7.69 0.72
CA ASP A 225 -4.41 -6.52 0.25
C ASP A 225 -5.90 -6.82 0.19
N LEU A 226 -6.70 -5.89 0.70
CA LEU A 226 -8.15 -5.95 0.56
C LEU A 226 -8.54 -5.27 -0.74
N ALA A 227 -9.37 -5.91 -1.56
CA ALA A 227 -9.82 -5.31 -2.79
C ALA A 227 -10.45 -3.93 -2.55
N ASN A 228 -9.94 -2.92 -3.27
CA ASN A 228 -10.40 -1.54 -3.13
C ASN A 228 -11.37 -1.17 -4.24
N TYR A 229 -12.64 -1.45 -4.03
CA TYR A 229 -13.69 -1.19 -5.01
C TYR A 229 -14.05 0.29 -5.18
N ALA A 230 -13.57 1.17 -4.32
CA ALA A 230 -13.76 2.61 -4.44
C ALA A 230 -12.70 3.29 -5.32
N ALA A 231 -11.64 2.59 -5.71
CA ALA A 231 -10.60 3.17 -6.54
C ALA A 231 -11.10 3.44 -7.96
N PRO A 232 -10.83 4.64 -8.53
CA PRO A 232 -11.34 5.04 -9.84
C PRO A 232 -10.76 4.20 -10.99
N PHE A 233 -9.61 3.56 -10.75
CA PHE A 233 -9.00 2.64 -11.71
C PHE A 233 -9.54 1.20 -11.62
N PHE A 234 -10.59 0.97 -10.80
CA PHE A 234 -11.22 -0.34 -10.64
C PHE A 234 -12.69 -0.29 -11.07
N VAL A 235 -13.12 -1.25 -11.91
CA VAL A 235 -14.50 -1.35 -12.43
C VAL A 235 -15.29 -2.32 -11.59
N GLN A 236 -16.36 -1.84 -10.94
CA GLN A 236 -17.22 -2.66 -10.09
C GLN A 236 -18.29 -3.42 -10.89
N ASP A 237 -18.89 -2.77 -11.91
CA ASP A 237 -20.12 -3.24 -12.53
C ASP A 237 -19.96 -4.45 -13.46
N ARG A 238 -18.74 -4.70 -13.95
CA ARG A 238 -18.45 -5.79 -14.91
C ARG A 238 -17.77 -7.01 -14.27
N GLU A 239 -17.36 -6.90 -13.01
CA GLU A 239 -16.54 -7.88 -12.32
C GLU A 239 -17.12 -8.13 -10.91
N ALA A 240 -18.45 -8.20 -10.82
CA ALA A 240 -19.18 -8.42 -9.54
C ALA A 240 -18.72 -9.69 -8.81
N ASP A 241 -18.18 -10.66 -9.53
CA ASP A 241 -17.64 -11.91 -8.98
C ASP A 241 -16.42 -11.71 -8.08
N LEU A 242 -15.76 -10.57 -8.19
CA LEU A 242 -14.58 -10.26 -7.36
C LEU A 242 -14.97 -9.80 -5.95
N GLN A 243 -16.21 -9.36 -5.73
CA GLN A 243 -16.67 -8.84 -4.45
C GLN A 243 -17.18 -9.96 -3.55
N LEU A 244 -16.69 -9.95 -2.30
CA LEU A 244 -17.22 -10.80 -1.24
C LEU A 244 -18.59 -10.30 -0.80
N GLN A 245 -19.52 -11.23 -0.63
CA GLN A 245 -20.91 -10.99 -0.24
C GLN A 245 -21.14 -11.41 1.22
N PRO A 246 -22.23 -10.98 1.87
CA PRO A 246 -22.54 -11.38 3.26
C PRO A 246 -22.54 -12.90 3.48
N ASP A 247 -22.97 -13.68 2.48
CA ASP A 247 -23.02 -15.14 2.54
C ASP A 247 -21.62 -15.79 2.51
N ASP A 248 -20.59 -15.04 2.09
CA ASP A 248 -19.19 -15.50 2.11
C ASP A 248 -18.58 -15.44 3.53
N ARG A 249 -19.32 -14.96 4.55
CA ARG A 249 -18.84 -14.80 5.93
C ARG A 249 -18.11 -16.02 6.51
N PRO A 250 -18.67 -17.25 6.45
CA PRO A 250 -17.99 -18.42 7.01
C PRO A 250 -16.61 -18.65 6.39
N ARG A 251 -16.52 -18.44 5.07
CA ARG A 251 -15.26 -18.58 4.32
C ARG A 251 -14.24 -17.50 4.69
N VAL A 252 -14.67 -16.24 4.78
CA VAL A 252 -13.81 -15.12 5.20
C VAL A 252 -13.28 -15.33 6.63
N GLU A 253 -14.12 -15.80 7.54
CA GLU A 253 -13.73 -16.08 8.91
C GLU A 253 -12.76 -17.27 9.01
N ALA A 254 -12.93 -18.30 8.18
CA ALA A 254 -11.98 -19.42 8.10
C ALA A 254 -10.60 -18.95 7.62
N VAL A 255 -10.56 -18.14 6.56
CA VAL A 255 -9.31 -17.52 6.05
C VAL A 255 -8.69 -16.60 7.11
N THR A 256 -9.50 -15.83 7.83
CA THR A 256 -9.01 -14.94 8.91
C THR A 256 -8.35 -15.73 10.04
N ARG A 257 -8.93 -16.86 10.47
CA ARG A 257 -8.30 -17.76 11.46
C ARG A 257 -6.96 -18.28 10.97
N ALA A 258 -6.91 -18.81 9.74
CA ALA A 258 -5.68 -19.30 9.15
C ALA A 258 -4.60 -18.20 9.05
N LEU A 259 -4.97 -16.96 8.68
CA LEU A 259 -4.05 -15.81 8.68
C LEU A 259 -3.49 -15.51 10.09
N LEU A 260 -4.29 -15.65 11.15
CA LEU A 260 -3.82 -15.50 12.53
C LEU A 260 -2.84 -16.61 12.90
N ASP A 261 -3.07 -17.84 12.45
CA ASP A 261 -2.16 -18.96 12.66
C ASP A 261 -0.82 -18.73 11.95
N LEU A 262 -0.85 -18.29 10.69
CA LEU A 262 0.36 -17.91 9.95
C LEU A 262 1.12 -16.78 10.65
N LYS A 263 0.40 -15.77 11.18
CA LYS A 263 1.02 -14.67 11.93
C LYS A 263 1.69 -15.15 13.22
N ARG A 264 1.14 -16.15 13.89
CA ARG A 264 1.74 -16.76 15.08
C ARG A 264 2.98 -17.59 14.76
N SER A 265 2.94 -18.36 13.67
CA SER A 265 4.03 -19.24 13.28
C SER A 265 5.25 -18.52 12.71
N GLU A 266 5.04 -17.51 11.85
CA GLU A 266 6.12 -16.73 11.23
C GLU A 266 5.85 -15.21 11.33
N PRO A 267 5.96 -14.62 12.54
CA PRO A 267 5.57 -13.23 12.79
C PRO A 267 6.39 -12.21 12.01
N GLU A 268 7.64 -12.52 11.69
CA GLU A 268 8.54 -11.63 10.92
C GLU A 268 8.23 -11.64 9.42
N ARG A 269 7.74 -12.76 8.89
CA ARG A 269 7.38 -12.86 7.47
C ARG A 269 6.05 -12.19 7.18
N PHE A 270 5.06 -12.28 8.08
CA PHE A 270 3.73 -11.72 7.87
C PHE A 270 3.62 -10.32 8.48
N LEU A 271 3.53 -9.31 7.63
CA LEU A 271 3.69 -7.91 8.04
C LEU A 271 2.50 -7.30 8.80
N HIS A 272 1.33 -7.94 8.79
CA HIS A 272 0.12 -7.39 9.42
C HIS A 272 0.06 -7.63 10.93
N SER A 273 -0.60 -6.70 11.62
CA SER A 273 -0.89 -6.85 13.04
C SER A 273 -2.11 -7.77 13.28
N PRO A 274 -2.16 -8.49 14.40
CA PRO A 274 -3.31 -9.34 14.73
C PRO A 274 -4.64 -8.59 14.75
N GLU A 275 -4.67 -7.35 15.22
CA GLU A 275 -5.88 -6.52 15.26
C GLU A 275 -6.40 -6.23 13.86
N PHE A 276 -5.50 -5.92 12.92
CA PHE A 276 -5.90 -5.74 11.53
C PHE A 276 -6.43 -7.05 10.95
N ILE A 277 -5.74 -8.17 11.14
CA ILE A 277 -6.17 -9.48 10.62
C ILE A 277 -7.60 -9.80 11.13
N ARG A 278 -7.90 -9.59 12.42
CA ARG A 278 -9.25 -9.80 12.97
C ARG A 278 -10.29 -8.86 12.39
N SER A 279 -9.89 -7.69 11.91
CA SER A 279 -10.82 -6.75 11.30
C SER A 279 -11.15 -7.06 9.83
N VAL A 280 -10.42 -7.99 9.20
CA VAL A 280 -10.59 -8.36 7.77
C VAL A 280 -12.03 -8.72 7.40
N PRO A 281 -12.77 -9.55 8.17
CA PRO A 281 -14.16 -9.85 7.83
C PRO A 281 -15.05 -8.60 7.78
N ASP A 282 -14.86 -7.67 8.70
CA ASP A 282 -15.64 -6.43 8.72
C ASP A 282 -15.28 -5.54 7.52
N TRP A 283 -14.02 -5.42 7.15
CA TRP A 283 -13.61 -4.68 5.95
C TRP A 283 -14.16 -5.27 4.65
N LEU A 284 -14.07 -6.57 4.48
CA LEU A 284 -14.49 -7.26 3.25
C LEU A 284 -16.01 -7.32 3.10
N LEU A 285 -16.76 -7.49 4.20
CA LEU A 285 -18.20 -7.73 4.14
C LEU A 285 -19.05 -6.47 4.37
N LYS A 286 -18.52 -5.46 5.07
CA LYS A 286 -19.20 -4.18 5.25
C LYS A 286 -18.79 -3.14 4.20
N GLY A 287 -17.63 -3.31 3.60
CA GLY A 287 -17.11 -2.38 2.59
C GLY A 287 -17.18 -0.91 3.03
N PRO A 288 -17.82 -0.01 2.27
CA PRO A 288 -17.94 1.41 2.62
C PRO A 288 -18.67 1.70 3.93
N ALA A 289 -19.46 0.76 4.46
CA ALA A 289 -20.10 0.89 5.78
C ALA A 289 -19.12 0.70 6.96
N MET A 290 -17.89 0.28 6.71
CA MET A 290 -16.84 0.19 7.72
C MET A 290 -16.35 1.59 8.11
N ARG A 291 -16.89 2.15 9.22
CA ARG A 291 -16.67 3.54 9.65
C ARG A 291 -15.49 3.64 10.63
N VAL A 292 -14.26 3.59 10.11
CA VAL A 292 -13.03 3.84 10.88
C VAL A 292 -12.37 5.09 10.30
N PRO A 293 -12.04 6.12 11.12
CA PRO A 293 -11.40 7.35 10.63
C PRO A 293 -10.17 7.07 9.79
N CYS A 294 -9.99 7.82 8.69
CA CYS A 294 -8.91 7.61 7.75
C CYS A 294 -7.69 8.49 8.08
N ASP A 295 -6.50 7.96 7.87
CA ASP A 295 -5.24 8.68 8.00
C ASP A 295 -4.64 9.07 6.65
N ALA A 296 -5.48 9.32 5.64
CA ALA A 296 -5.07 9.74 4.30
C ALA A 296 -4.24 11.04 4.31
N TYR A 297 -4.36 11.88 5.34
CA TYR A 297 -3.53 13.07 5.54
C TYR A 297 -2.01 12.79 5.63
N GLU A 298 -1.61 11.52 5.69
CA GLU A 298 -0.21 11.08 5.61
C GLU A 298 0.21 10.63 4.21
N LEU A 299 -0.70 10.65 3.25
CA LEU A 299 -0.46 10.20 1.88
C LEU A 299 -0.53 11.36 0.90
N LEU A 300 0.09 11.16 -0.25
CA LEU A 300 -0.18 11.84 -1.50
C LEU A 300 -0.15 10.81 -2.62
N TRP A 301 -1.04 10.99 -3.57
CA TRP A 301 -1.09 10.21 -4.79
C TRP A 301 -0.99 11.14 -6.01
N LEU A 302 -0.09 10.79 -6.94
CA LEU A 302 0.14 11.51 -8.18
C LEU A 302 -0.20 10.57 -9.35
N GLY A 303 -1.16 10.98 -10.16
CA GLY A 303 -1.58 10.29 -11.38
C GLY A 303 -0.59 10.45 -12.53
N ALA A 304 -0.67 9.54 -13.51
CA ALA A 304 0.15 9.61 -14.72
C ALA A 304 -0.15 10.84 -15.58
N ASP A 305 -1.33 11.44 -15.42
CA ASP A 305 -1.80 12.69 -16.02
C ASP A 305 -1.38 13.96 -15.25
N GLY A 306 -0.62 13.81 -14.17
CA GLY A 306 -0.20 14.90 -13.30
C GLY A 306 -1.21 15.30 -12.22
N THR A 307 -2.37 14.68 -12.14
CA THR A 307 -3.35 14.94 -11.08
C THR A 307 -2.81 14.58 -9.71
N LEU A 308 -2.75 15.55 -8.79
CA LEU A 308 -2.38 15.33 -7.39
C LEU A 308 -3.64 15.18 -6.54
N GLN A 309 -3.69 14.14 -5.73
CA GLN A 309 -4.77 13.87 -4.77
C GLN A 309 -4.19 13.51 -3.41
N LEU A 310 -5.03 13.62 -2.36
CA LEU A 310 -4.65 13.17 -1.03
C LEU A 310 -4.44 11.65 -0.98
N CYS A 311 -5.29 10.89 -1.69
CA CYS A 311 -5.18 9.44 -1.80
C CYS A 311 -5.60 8.97 -3.20
N ASP A 312 -5.40 7.70 -3.51
CA ASP A 312 -5.70 7.07 -4.80
C ASP A 312 -7.20 6.97 -5.15
N VAL A 313 -8.09 7.39 -4.25
CA VAL A 313 -9.55 7.33 -4.44
C VAL A 313 -10.18 8.68 -4.66
N ALA A 314 -9.77 9.71 -3.91
CA ALA A 314 -10.50 10.99 -3.85
C ALA A 314 -9.64 12.13 -3.30
N LEU A 315 -10.27 13.29 -3.21
CA LEU A 315 -9.75 14.52 -2.60
C LEU A 315 -8.62 15.15 -3.43
N PRO A 316 -8.96 15.67 -4.63
CA PRO A 316 -7.99 16.31 -5.52
C PRO A 316 -7.43 17.58 -4.89
N LEU A 317 -6.14 17.84 -5.14
CA LEU A 317 -5.40 19.01 -4.66
C LEU A 317 -4.97 19.91 -5.82
N GLY A 318 -4.90 19.40 -7.05
CA GLY A 318 -4.47 20.13 -8.23
C GLY A 318 -3.75 19.24 -9.25
N ASN A 319 -2.93 19.88 -10.11
CA ASN A 319 -2.18 19.16 -11.14
C ASN A 319 -0.75 19.69 -11.23
N VAL A 320 0.25 18.79 -11.21
CA VAL A 320 1.68 19.15 -11.23
C VAL A 320 2.19 19.58 -12.62
N ASN A 321 1.39 19.41 -13.67
CA ASN A 321 1.72 19.98 -14.99
C ASN A 321 1.43 21.48 -15.09
N THR A 322 0.63 22.01 -14.14
CA THR A 322 0.26 23.45 -14.09
C THR A 322 0.80 24.19 -12.88
N HIS A 323 1.14 23.47 -11.79
CA HIS A 323 1.63 24.05 -10.54
C HIS A 323 2.80 23.22 -10.01
N ARG A 324 3.68 23.84 -9.24
CA ARG A 324 4.69 23.09 -8.47
C ARG A 324 4.00 22.35 -7.32
N LEU A 325 4.52 21.15 -6.98
CA LEU A 325 3.97 20.37 -5.87
C LEU A 325 3.94 21.20 -4.57
N ARG A 326 4.99 21.99 -4.29
CA ARG A 326 5.09 22.83 -3.09
C ARG A 326 3.96 23.83 -2.96
N ASP A 327 3.44 24.35 -4.08
CA ASP A 327 2.36 25.35 -4.10
C ASP A 327 0.98 24.74 -3.80
N LEU A 328 0.85 23.43 -4.00
CA LEU A 328 -0.38 22.65 -3.70
C LEU A 328 -0.41 22.13 -2.27
N LEU A 329 0.75 22.03 -1.61
CA LEU A 329 0.85 21.45 -0.26
C LEU A 329 0.65 22.49 0.84
N PHE A 330 0.10 22.02 1.96
CA PHE A 330 -0.14 22.80 3.19
C PHE A 330 -1.03 24.03 3.01
N THR A 331 -1.74 24.12 1.89
CA THR A 331 -2.80 25.11 1.64
C THR A 331 -4.05 24.79 2.46
N GLU A 332 -5.00 25.73 2.54
CA GLU A 332 -6.30 25.47 3.18
C GLU A 332 -7.06 24.33 2.47
N ALA A 333 -6.96 24.25 1.14
CA ALA A 333 -7.54 23.13 0.37
C ALA A 333 -6.94 21.79 0.80
N HIS A 334 -5.62 21.71 1.02
CA HIS A 334 -4.97 20.49 1.53
C HIS A 334 -5.39 20.19 2.98
N ALA A 335 -5.52 21.21 3.82
CA ALA A 335 -5.98 21.05 5.20
C ALA A 335 -7.45 20.56 5.24
N GLN A 336 -8.31 21.10 4.37
CA GLN A 336 -9.70 20.65 4.25
C GLN A 336 -9.77 19.20 3.74
N ALA A 337 -9.03 18.85 2.69
CA ALA A 337 -8.93 17.47 2.19
C ALA A 337 -8.47 16.49 3.28
N ALA A 338 -7.51 16.89 4.13
CA ALA A 338 -7.06 16.08 5.26
C ALA A 338 -8.18 15.82 6.28
N ARG A 339 -8.97 16.83 6.61
CA ARG A 339 -10.15 16.72 7.50
C ARG A 339 -11.24 15.86 6.88
N ASP A 340 -11.55 16.08 5.61
CA ASP A 340 -12.57 15.32 4.87
C ASP A 340 -12.18 13.83 4.78
N GLY A 341 -10.92 13.53 4.49
CA GLY A 341 -10.41 12.17 4.53
C GLY A 341 -10.56 11.52 5.92
N PHE A 342 -10.21 12.23 6.99
CA PHE A 342 -10.36 11.74 8.36
C PHE A 342 -11.84 11.44 8.70
N GLN A 343 -12.75 12.34 8.33
CA GLN A 343 -14.18 12.23 8.61
C GLN A 343 -14.91 11.27 7.67
N LEU A 344 -14.22 10.73 6.66
CA LEU A 344 -14.79 9.88 5.61
C LEU A 344 -15.83 10.61 4.73
N ASN A 345 -15.62 11.90 4.46
CA ASN A 345 -16.35 12.67 3.46
C ASN A 345 -15.83 12.34 2.06
N CYS A 346 -15.83 11.05 1.73
CA CYS A 346 -15.31 10.44 0.51
C CYS A 346 -16.01 9.10 0.29
N PRO A 347 -15.82 8.40 -0.85
CA PRO A 347 -16.44 7.10 -1.09
C PRO A 347 -16.14 6.01 -0.05
N ASN A 348 -15.21 6.27 0.89
CA ASN A 348 -14.65 5.31 1.83
C ASN A 348 -14.09 4.07 1.13
N CYS A 349 -13.01 3.52 1.63
CA CYS A 349 -12.29 2.45 0.96
C CYS A 349 -11.52 1.58 1.96
N THR A 350 -10.87 0.56 1.46
CA THR A 350 -10.00 -0.34 2.25
C THR A 350 -8.56 0.15 2.37
N CYS A 351 -8.19 1.24 1.70
CA CYS A 351 -6.84 1.81 1.80
C CYS A 351 -6.47 2.11 3.25
N LYS A 352 -5.22 1.83 3.60
CA LYS A 352 -4.70 2.09 4.95
C LYS A 352 -5.44 1.35 6.09
N ALA A 353 -6.24 0.33 5.78
CA ALA A 353 -7.07 -0.36 6.77
C ALA A 353 -6.30 -0.72 8.05
N GLN A 354 -5.07 -1.24 7.95
CA GLN A 354 -4.24 -1.55 9.12
C GLN A 354 -3.93 -0.33 9.98
N THR A 355 -3.42 0.75 9.39
CA THR A 355 -3.04 1.95 10.16
C THR A 355 -4.26 2.68 10.71
N ARG A 356 -5.40 2.63 9.99
CA ARG A 356 -6.69 3.12 10.48
C ARG A 356 -7.11 2.38 11.74
N ILE A 357 -7.07 1.04 11.76
CA ILE A 357 -7.35 0.23 12.96
C ILE A 357 -6.39 0.61 14.11
N GLN A 358 -5.10 0.69 13.83
CA GLN A 358 -4.09 0.96 14.85
C GLN A 358 -4.17 2.35 15.48
N LYS A 359 -4.66 3.35 14.74
CA LYS A 359 -4.82 4.73 15.22
C LYS A 359 -6.18 4.98 15.88
N ASP A 360 -7.16 4.10 15.69
CA ASP A 360 -8.51 4.22 16.25
C ASP A 360 -8.68 3.40 17.52
N VAL A 361 -8.71 4.06 18.67
CA VAL A 361 -8.81 3.39 20.00
C VAL A 361 -10.02 2.46 20.10
N PRO A 362 -11.25 2.83 19.66
CA PRO A 362 -12.37 1.89 19.66
C PRO A 362 -12.12 0.64 18.85
N SER A 363 -11.53 0.77 17.66
CA SER A 363 -11.18 -0.37 16.81
C SER A 363 -10.11 -1.25 17.44
N MET A 364 -9.06 -0.66 18.02
CA MET A 364 -8.05 -1.41 18.75
C MET A 364 -8.63 -2.19 19.92
N ARG A 365 -9.58 -1.59 20.68
CA ARG A 365 -10.28 -2.28 21.75
C ARG A 365 -11.18 -3.40 21.23
N ARG A 366 -11.88 -3.17 20.12
CA ARG A 366 -12.77 -4.15 19.52
C ARG A 366 -11.99 -5.39 19.02
N TYR A 367 -10.98 -5.18 18.19
CA TYR A 367 -10.24 -6.27 17.56
C TYR A 367 -9.07 -6.80 18.40
N GLY A 368 -8.65 -6.10 19.46
CA GLY A 368 -7.67 -6.57 20.44
C GLY A 368 -8.25 -7.54 21.47
N ARG A 369 -9.50 -7.32 21.90
CA ARG A 369 -10.17 -8.14 22.95
C ARG A 369 -10.50 -9.58 22.52
N MET A 370 -10.63 -9.84 21.23
CA MET A 370 -10.87 -11.20 20.74
C MET A 370 -9.71 -12.18 21.02
N LEU A 371 -8.53 -11.67 21.45
CA LEU A 371 -7.44 -12.53 21.96
C LEU A 371 -7.65 -13.04 23.39
N ALA A 372 -8.40 -12.31 24.22
CA ALA A 372 -8.64 -12.72 25.59
C ALA A 372 -9.73 -13.80 25.74
N GLY A 373 -10.64 -13.90 24.74
CA GLY A 373 -11.72 -14.89 24.73
C GLY A 373 -11.32 -16.26 24.13
N GLU A 374 -10.31 -16.28 23.24
CA GLU A 374 -9.82 -17.52 22.61
C GLU A 374 -8.91 -18.32 23.58
N ALA A 375 -8.31 -17.68 24.56
CA ALA A 375 -7.48 -18.32 25.59
C ALA A 375 -8.27 -19.14 26.61
N THR A 376 -9.62 -19.07 26.58
CA THR A 376 -10.48 -19.73 27.58
C THR A 376 -11.15 -21.01 27.05
N GLN A 377 -10.88 -21.42 25.80
CA GLN A 377 -11.46 -22.63 25.19
C GLN A 377 -10.38 -23.58 24.58
N ALA A 378 -9.13 -23.54 25.08
CA ALA A 378 -8.10 -24.52 24.77
C ALA A 378 -7.81 -25.40 26.00
#